data_e02f93996162aa585cb43fee0c267747
#
_entry.id   e02f93996162aa585cb43fee0c267747
#
_cell.length_a   1.000
_cell.length_b   1.000
_cell.length_c   1.000
_cell.angle_alpha   90.00
_cell.angle_beta   90.00
_cell.angle_gamma   90.00
#
_symmetry.space_group_name_H-M   'P 1'
#
loop_
_entity.id
_entity.type
_entity.pdbx_description
1 polymer ?
#
loop_
_entity_poly.entity_id
_entity_poly.type
_entity_poly.pdbx_seq_one_letter_code
_entity_poly.pdbx_strand_id
1 'polypeptide(L)'
;MRILFYRWDTFNEGVIEKTLRDLGHFVKSVRGADYSDYDTEEQIAAIAREIGEYHADAVFSVDYFQTVAMAAKKYDILYYSWLYHLPQWSLFSYAAQLPNNRIITFDSAQMRELKQYNVHSVQYLSLAADKEILANALAEATPEMIEKYKADVSFVGTLYESANNLFNRISPEAKERDTYKKLIHMIREKRFAYGKDVLYRGVTDEMVEFLAEEVEHGADHYFFAKQEEIVIQSVLARKITVEERKMMARILAREFDFKLYTVSNTDKFPEIHNCGPVDFVKQAPLVFNGSKINIYVTPRAIRSGVPLRVLEIMACQGFVLVNYQEDIAKEFEDGKELVMYRSLEELTEKVRYYLEHEEERQAIARAGYEKVLREYNYAAKLRKIFEQKPSGVIQNMKNIF
;
A
#
# COMPACT_ATOMS: atom_id res chain seq x y z
N MET A 1 12.98 -24.38 6.35
CA MET A 1 11.88 -24.29 7.33
C MET A 1 10.59 -24.83 6.70
N ARG A 2 9.69 -25.36 7.51
CA ARG A 2 8.31 -25.71 7.13
C ARG A 2 7.43 -24.49 7.43
N ILE A 3 6.96 -23.80 6.42
CA ILE A 3 6.18 -22.58 6.55
C ILE A 3 4.71 -22.87 6.23
N LEU A 4 3.80 -22.58 7.15
CA LEU A 4 2.37 -22.53 6.87
C LEU A 4 2.07 -21.14 6.29
N PHE A 5 1.68 -21.07 5.02
CA PHE A 5 1.31 -19.80 4.37
C PHE A 5 -0.21 -19.62 4.44
N TYR A 6 -0.64 -18.70 5.30
CA TYR A 6 -2.04 -18.30 5.41
C TYR A 6 -2.37 -17.30 4.32
N ARG A 7 -3.27 -17.66 3.39
CA ARG A 7 -3.62 -16.91 2.18
C ARG A 7 -5.05 -16.40 2.25
N TRP A 8 -5.29 -15.23 1.67
CA TRP A 8 -6.60 -14.60 1.56
C TRP A 8 -6.86 -14.02 0.15
N ASP A 9 -6.19 -14.60 -0.85
CA ASP A 9 -6.36 -14.35 -2.28
C ASP A 9 -5.90 -12.95 -2.76
N THR A 10 -4.79 -12.44 -2.22
CA THR A 10 -4.13 -11.28 -2.82
C THR A 10 -3.34 -11.68 -4.07
N PHE A 11 -3.21 -10.74 -5.02
CA PHE A 11 -2.62 -11.02 -6.34
C PHE A 11 -1.14 -11.43 -6.29
N ASN A 12 -0.40 -11.09 -5.25
CA ASN A 12 1.04 -11.35 -5.10
C ASN A 12 1.37 -12.64 -4.31
N GLU A 13 0.38 -13.31 -3.74
CA GLU A 13 0.62 -14.52 -2.94
C GLU A 13 1.27 -15.66 -3.75
N GLY A 14 0.92 -15.80 -5.02
CA GLY A 14 1.49 -16.83 -5.89
C GLY A 14 2.99 -16.66 -6.11
N VAL A 15 3.46 -15.44 -6.37
CA VAL A 15 4.89 -15.16 -6.55
C VAL A 15 5.65 -15.26 -5.22
N ILE A 16 5.03 -14.89 -4.11
CA ILE A 16 5.61 -15.06 -2.77
C ILE A 16 5.78 -16.55 -2.46
N GLU A 17 4.75 -17.37 -2.64
CA GLU A 17 4.83 -18.82 -2.41
C GLU A 17 5.90 -19.49 -3.25
N LYS A 18 5.92 -19.19 -4.56
CA LYS A 18 6.97 -19.69 -5.47
C LYS A 18 8.35 -19.29 -4.95
N THR A 19 8.54 -18.03 -4.58
CA THR A 19 9.84 -17.52 -4.13
C THR A 19 10.27 -18.19 -2.81
N LEU A 20 9.36 -18.41 -1.86
CA LEU A 20 9.66 -19.12 -0.63
C LEU A 20 10.16 -20.55 -0.91
N ARG A 21 9.55 -21.26 -1.85
CA ARG A 21 10.00 -22.59 -2.29
C ARG A 21 11.36 -22.53 -2.97
N ASP A 22 11.60 -21.55 -3.85
CA ASP A 22 12.87 -21.33 -4.53
C ASP A 22 14.01 -20.99 -3.54
N LEU A 23 13.68 -20.40 -2.39
CA LEU A 23 14.61 -20.17 -1.27
C LEU A 23 14.86 -21.40 -0.38
N GLY A 24 14.29 -22.55 -0.72
CA GLY A 24 14.49 -23.82 -0.01
C GLY A 24 13.57 -24.04 1.19
N HIS A 25 12.46 -23.31 1.28
CA HIS A 25 11.45 -23.57 2.30
C HIS A 25 10.42 -24.60 1.80
N PHE A 26 9.89 -25.42 2.73
CA PHE A 26 8.73 -26.27 2.48
C PHE A 26 7.49 -25.45 2.83
N VAL A 27 6.59 -25.22 1.87
CA VAL A 27 5.42 -24.34 2.05
C VAL A 27 4.12 -25.14 1.89
N LYS A 28 3.27 -25.11 2.91
CA LYS A 28 1.87 -25.51 2.84
C LYS A 28 1.00 -24.27 2.87
N SER A 29 0.25 -24.03 1.79
CA SER A 29 -0.72 -22.94 1.75
C SER A 29 -2.06 -23.39 2.32
N VAL A 30 -2.67 -22.57 3.17
CA VAL A 30 -4.03 -22.72 3.66
C VAL A 30 -4.81 -21.45 3.36
N ARG A 31 -6.07 -21.61 2.93
CA ARG A 31 -6.93 -20.46 2.64
C ARG A 31 -7.55 -19.97 3.94
N GLY A 32 -7.40 -18.68 4.22
CA GLY A 32 -8.08 -17.99 5.30
C GLY A 32 -9.55 -17.68 4.98
N ALA A 33 -10.31 -17.37 6.00
CA ALA A 33 -11.63 -16.76 5.84
C ALA A 33 -11.49 -15.32 5.29
N ASP A 34 -12.52 -14.85 4.60
CA ASP A 34 -12.58 -13.45 4.15
C ASP A 34 -12.50 -12.49 5.35
N TYR A 35 -11.99 -11.28 5.14
CA TYR A 35 -11.84 -10.22 6.16
C TYR A 35 -13.14 -9.86 6.91
N SER A 36 -14.30 -10.33 6.43
CA SER A 36 -15.62 -10.08 7.04
C SER A 36 -15.95 -10.98 8.22
N ASP A 37 -15.20 -12.07 8.41
CA ASP A 37 -15.44 -12.99 9.51
C ASP A 37 -14.60 -12.57 10.71
N TYR A 38 -15.29 -12.08 11.75
CA TYR A 38 -14.68 -11.71 13.03
C TYR A 38 -13.90 -12.87 13.64
N ASP A 39 -12.80 -12.51 14.31
CA ASP A 39 -11.90 -13.41 15.01
C ASP A 39 -12.65 -14.33 15.99
N THR A 40 -12.95 -15.55 15.57
CA THR A 40 -13.62 -16.53 16.39
C THR A 40 -12.64 -17.55 16.97
N GLU A 41 -12.96 -18.09 18.16
CA GLU A 41 -12.19 -19.20 18.73
C GLU A 41 -12.13 -20.40 17.78
N GLU A 42 -13.17 -20.62 16.99
CA GLU A 42 -13.25 -21.68 16.00
C GLU A 42 -12.22 -21.51 14.89
N GLN A 43 -12.05 -20.28 14.37
CA GLN A 43 -11.02 -19.96 13.37
C GLN A 43 -9.62 -20.17 13.95
N ILE A 44 -9.37 -19.69 15.17
CA ILE A 44 -8.09 -19.92 15.86
C ILE A 44 -7.81 -21.42 16.02
N ALA A 45 -8.81 -22.21 16.38
CA ALA A 45 -8.67 -23.67 16.54
C ALA A 45 -8.41 -24.35 15.18
N ALA A 46 -9.07 -23.92 14.11
CA ALA A 46 -8.85 -24.45 12.77
C ALA A 46 -7.42 -24.18 12.28
N ILE A 47 -6.93 -22.95 12.41
CA ILE A 47 -5.55 -22.57 12.03
C ILE A 47 -4.54 -23.33 12.89
N ALA A 48 -4.79 -23.45 14.21
CA ALA A 48 -3.92 -24.18 15.12
C ALA A 48 -3.82 -25.67 14.75
N ARG A 49 -4.91 -26.29 14.29
CA ARG A 49 -4.90 -27.68 13.77
C ARG A 49 -4.01 -27.80 12.55
N GLU A 50 -4.15 -26.89 11.58
CA GLU A 50 -3.30 -26.86 10.37
C GLU A 50 -1.82 -26.73 10.71
N ILE A 51 -1.48 -25.88 11.70
CA ILE A 51 -0.11 -25.71 12.21
C ILE A 51 0.41 -27.05 12.77
N GLY A 52 -0.39 -27.71 13.63
CA GLY A 52 0.00 -28.97 14.28
C GLY A 52 0.15 -30.12 13.30
N GLU A 53 -0.82 -30.33 12.40
CA GLU A 53 -0.79 -31.40 11.41
C GLU A 53 0.37 -31.24 10.42
N TYR A 54 0.68 -30.00 10.03
CA TYR A 54 1.81 -29.72 9.14
C TYR A 54 3.15 -29.75 9.87
N HIS A 55 3.20 -29.69 11.20
CA HIS A 55 4.42 -29.48 12.00
C HIS A 55 5.18 -28.23 11.50
N ALA A 56 4.48 -27.10 11.43
CA ALA A 56 5.06 -25.86 10.92
C ALA A 56 6.12 -25.31 11.86
N ASP A 57 7.26 -24.84 11.30
CA ASP A 57 8.30 -24.10 12.04
C ASP A 57 7.92 -22.63 12.21
N ALA A 58 7.11 -22.10 11.29
CA ALA A 58 6.61 -20.73 11.29
C ALA A 58 5.33 -20.59 10.48
N VAL A 59 4.58 -19.51 10.74
CA VAL A 59 3.45 -19.08 9.90
C VAL A 59 3.85 -17.81 9.17
N PHE A 60 3.37 -17.65 7.94
CA PHE A 60 3.52 -16.43 7.14
C PHE A 60 2.19 -15.99 6.55
N SER A 61 1.95 -14.68 6.46
CA SER A 61 0.83 -14.12 5.69
C SER A 61 1.22 -12.79 5.02
N VAL A 62 0.51 -12.46 3.95
CA VAL A 62 0.36 -11.07 3.50
C VAL A 62 -0.70 -10.45 4.40
N ASP A 63 -0.41 -9.25 4.92
CA ASP A 63 -1.17 -8.58 5.97
C ASP A 63 -1.25 -9.35 7.31
N TYR A 64 -1.78 -8.69 8.34
CA TYR A 64 -1.79 -9.21 9.70
C TYR A 64 -3.18 -9.71 10.10
N PHE A 65 -3.21 -10.90 10.71
CA PHE A 65 -4.41 -11.55 11.23
C PHE A 65 -4.23 -11.91 12.69
N GLN A 66 -5.13 -11.42 13.55
CA GLN A 66 -5.10 -11.71 14.99
C GLN A 66 -5.26 -13.22 15.28
N THR A 67 -6.18 -13.88 14.57
CA THR A 67 -6.43 -15.33 14.65
C THR A 67 -5.18 -16.15 14.37
N VAL A 68 -4.41 -15.75 13.35
CA VAL A 68 -3.13 -16.40 12.99
C VAL A 68 -2.09 -16.21 14.09
N ALA A 69 -1.97 -14.97 14.64
CA ALA A 69 -1.05 -14.68 15.73
C ALA A 69 -1.35 -15.51 16.97
N MET A 70 -2.64 -15.62 17.34
CA MET A 70 -3.09 -16.40 18.48
C MET A 70 -2.92 -17.92 18.27
N ALA A 71 -3.19 -18.42 17.07
CA ALA A 71 -2.98 -19.82 16.72
C ALA A 71 -1.49 -20.21 16.75
N ALA A 72 -0.61 -19.37 16.17
CA ALA A 72 0.83 -19.58 16.20
C ALA A 72 1.38 -19.54 17.64
N LYS A 73 0.81 -18.69 18.50
CA LYS A 73 1.18 -18.61 19.92
C LYS A 73 0.89 -19.91 20.68
N LYS A 74 -0.17 -20.67 20.34
CA LYS A 74 -0.47 -21.97 20.97
C LYS A 74 0.66 -23.00 20.77
N TYR A 75 1.45 -22.87 19.69
CA TYR A 75 2.58 -23.74 19.37
C TYR A 75 3.94 -23.10 19.68
N ASP A 76 3.95 -21.87 20.20
CA ASP A 76 5.15 -21.06 20.48
C ASP A 76 6.07 -20.90 19.25
N ILE A 77 5.48 -20.81 18.05
CA ILE A 77 6.18 -20.61 16.78
C ILE A 77 6.03 -19.15 16.30
N LEU A 78 6.96 -18.72 15.44
CA LEU A 78 6.95 -17.36 14.89
C LEU A 78 5.85 -17.18 13.86
N TYR A 79 5.21 -16.00 13.89
CA TYR A 79 4.29 -15.54 12.87
C TYR A 79 4.85 -14.31 12.18
N TYR A 80 5.15 -14.45 10.90
CA TYR A 80 5.62 -13.38 10.01
C TYR A 80 4.43 -12.83 9.24
N SER A 81 4.14 -11.53 9.38
CA SER A 81 3.14 -10.82 8.59
C SER A 81 3.78 -9.68 7.82
N TRP A 82 3.67 -9.70 6.49
CA TRP A 82 4.18 -8.66 5.63
C TRP A 82 3.03 -7.79 5.13
N LEU A 83 2.95 -6.55 5.62
CA LEU A 83 1.83 -5.65 5.36
C LEU A 83 1.91 -5.08 3.94
N TYR A 84 0.78 -5.13 3.25
CA TYR A 84 0.59 -4.56 1.91
C TYR A 84 -0.49 -3.49 1.88
N HIS A 85 -1.43 -3.52 2.84
CA HIS A 85 -2.58 -2.61 2.89
C HIS A 85 -2.56 -1.76 4.15
N LEU A 86 -2.86 -0.46 4.00
CA LEU A 86 -2.94 0.52 5.07
C LEU A 86 -4.23 1.37 4.92
N PRO A 87 -4.86 1.76 6.04
CA PRO A 87 -4.57 1.36 7.42
C PRO A 87 -5.00 -0.09 7.68
N GLN A 88 -4.33 -0.76 8.63
CA GLN A 88 -4.69 -2.10 9.09
C GLN A 88 -4.99 -2.08 10.60
N TRP A 89 -6.27 -2.00 10.95
CA TRP A 89 -6.70 -1.76 12.33
C TRP A 89 -6.51 -2.96 13.24
N SER A 90 -6.48 -4.19 12.71
CA SER A 90 -6.16 -5.40 13.46
C SER A 90 -4.81 -5.35 14.20
N LEU A 91 -3.90 -4.46 13.77
CA LEU A 91 -2.64 -4.20 14.44
C LEU A 91 -2.77 -3.45 15.78
N PHE A 92 -3.92 -2.81 16.03
CA PHE A 92 -4.21 -2.11 17.27
C PHE A 92 -4.91 -3.03 18.29
N SER A 93 -4.49 -4.29 18.33
CA SER A 93 -5.04 -5.33 19.21
C SER A 93 -3.97 -5.91 20.15
N TYR A 94 -4.41 -6.51 21.25
CA TYR A 94 -3.51 -7.23 22.16
C TYR A 94 -2.78 -8.39 21.47
N ALA A 95 -3.39 -9.00 20.46
CA ALA A 95 -2.72 -10.04 19.67
C ALA A 95 -1.50 -9.53 18.92
N ALA A 96 -1.47 -8.26 18.51
CA ALA A 96 -0.31 -7.65 17.86
C ALA A 96 0.90 -7.46 18.81
N GLN A 97 0.66 -7.38 20.12
CA GLN A 97 1.71 -7.26 21.14
C GLN A 97 2.36 -8.60 21.50
N LEU A 98 1.83 -9.74 21.00
CA LEU A 98 2.39 -11.06 21.30
C LEU A 98 3.84 -11.20 20.82
N PRO A 99 4.74 -11.80 21.62
CA PRO A 99 6.17 -11.87 21.33
C PRO A 99 6.55 -12.76 20.16
N ASN A 100 5.65 -13.66 19.76
CA ASN A 100 5.83 -14.54 18.59
C ASN A 100 5.59 -13.84 17.25
N ASN A 101 5.09 -12.60 17.22
CA ASN A 101 4.90 -11.85 16.00
C ASN A 101 6.23 -11.35 15.42
N ARG A 102 6.26 -11.22 14.09
CA ARG A 102 7.24 -10.51 13.28
C ARG A 102 6.46 -9.73 12.24
N ILE A 103 6.07 -8.50 12.59
CA ILE A 103 5.24 -7.63 11.77
C ILE A 103 6.16 -6.77 10.90
N ILE A 104 6.01 -6.87 9.60
CA ILE A 104 6.82 -6.14 8.62
C ILE A 104 5.93 -5.13 7.92
N THR A 105 6.21 -3.84 8.11
CA THR A 105 5.48 -2.74 7.45
C THR A 105 6.37 -2.01 6.47
N PHE A 106 5.78 -1.53 5.38
CA PHE A 106 6.45 -0.70 4.37
C PHE A 106 6.32 0.80 4.63
N ASP A 107 5.76 1.21 5.79
CA ASP A 107 5.52 2.60 6.18
C ASP A 107 6.20 2.87 7.53
N SER A 108 7.27 3.67 7.52
CA SER A 108 8.03 3.95 8.73
C SER A 108 7.25 4.81 9.74
N ALA A 109 6.26 5.60 9.28
CA ALA A 109 5.39 6.35 10.18
C ALA A 109 4.46 5.41 10.95
N GLN A 110 3.87 4.41 10.27
CA GLN A 110 3.09 3.37 10.93
C GLN A 110 3.93 2.55 11.92
N MET A 111 5.16 2.20 11.55
CA MET A 111 6.06 1.50 12.48
C MET A 111 6.27 2.31 13.77
N ARG A 112 6.52 3.62 13.65
CA ARG A 112 6.70 4.50 14.82
C ARG A 112 5.44 4.58 15.69
N GLU A 113 4.27 4.65 15.05
CA GLU A 113 2.97 4.67 15.73
C GLU A 113 2.73 3.37 16.51
N LEU A 114 2.86 2.21 15.86
CA LEU A 114 2.64 0.91 16.50
C LEU A 114 3.57 0.67 17.69
N LYS A 115 4.82 1.16 17.62
CA LYS A 115 5.77 1.11 18.77
C LYS A 115 5.28 1.92 19.96
N GLN A 116 4.56 3.03 19.76
CA GLN A 116 3.97 3.81 20.87
C GLN A 116 2.84 3.03 21.56
N TYR A 117 2.22 2.09 20.85
CA TYR A 117 1.21 1.15 21.37
C TYR A 117 1.80 -0.18 21.87
N ASN A 118 3.11 -0.23 22.15
CA ASN A 118 3.83 -1.41 22.64
C ASN A 118 3.85 -2.61 21.67
N VAL A 119 3.60 -2.39 20.39
CA VAL A 119 3.81 -3.41 19.34
C VAL A 119 5.29 -3.39 18.96
N HIS A 120 6.14 -4.04 19.78
CA HIS A 120 7.59 -3.99 19.63
C HIS A 120 8.13 -4.90 18.51
N SER A 121 7.35 -5.88 18.09
CA SER A 121 7.68 -6.84 17.03
C SER A 121 7.61 -6.25 15.61
N VAL A 122 7.22 -4.97 15.46
CA VAL A 122 7.09 -4.30 14.17
C VAL A 122 8.43 -3.77 13.66
N GLN A 123 8.71 -4.02 12.38
CA GLN A 123 9.91 -3.60 11.68
C GLN A 123 9.56 -2.98 10.33
N TYR A 124 10.42 -2.06 9.87
CA TYR A 124 10.30 -1.47 8.54
C TYR A 124 11.05 -2.30 7.51
N LEU A 125 10.37 -2.65 6.44
CA LEU A 125 10.95 -3.18 5.21
C LEU A 125 10.01 -2.82 4.06
N SER A 126 10.54 -2.13 3.05
CA SER A 126 9.78 -1.80 1.84
C SER A 126 9.26 -3.07 1.12
N LEU A 127 8.23 -2.88 0.30
CA LEU A 127 7.62 -3.92 -0.51
C LEU A 127 8.58 -4.46 -1.59
N ALA A 128 8.12 -5.44 -2.36
CA ALA A 128 8.82 -6.00 -3.49
C ALA A 128 7.96 -5.98 -4.75
N ALA A 129 8.59 -5.81 -5.91
CA ALA A 129 7.99 -6.05 -7.21
C ALA A 129 8.43 -7.38 -7.81
N ASP A 130 7.59 -7.95 -8.66
CA ASP A 130 7.98 -9.11 -9.46
C ASP A 130 8.91 -8.65 -10.58
N LYS A 131 10.15 -9.14 -10.56
CA LYS A 131 11.17 -8.78 -11.56
C LYS A 131 10.87 -9.30 -12.96
N GLU A 132 9.96 -10.28 -13.09
CA GLU A 132 9.60 -10.92 -14.35
C GLU A 132 8.27 -10.36 -14.92
N ILE A 133 7.62 -9.44 -14.20
CA ILE A 133 6.28 -8.95 -14.52
C ILE A 133 6.17 -8.40 -15.96
N LEU A 134 7.16 -7.60 -16.38
CA LEU A 134 7.17 -7.04 -17.74
C LEU A 134 7.45 -8.12 -18.79
N ALA A 135 8.42 -9.00 -18.55
CA ALA A 135 8.77 -10.07 -19.49
C ALA A 135 7.59 -11.02 -19.71
N ASN A 136 6.89 -11.38 -18.63
CA ASN A 136 5.69 -12.22 -18.69
C ASN A 136 4.56 -11.53 -19.49
N ALA A 137 4.32 -10.25 -19.26
CA ALA A 137 3.29 -9.50 -19.98
C ALA A 137 3.63 -9.35 -21.47
N LEU A 138 4.89 -9.08 -21.81
CA LEU A 138 5.33 -8.97 -23.21
C LEU A 138 5.27 -10.31 -23.96
N ALA A 139 5.51 -11.44 -23.27
CA ALA A 139 5.40 -12.77 -23.89
C ALA A 139 3.98 -13.11 -24.37
N GLU A 140 2.96 -12.51 -23.73
CA GLU A 140 1.55 -12.70 -24.09
C GLU A 140 0.99 -11.55 -24.95
N ALA A 141 1.74 -10.45 -25.15
CA ALA A 141 1.25 -9.26 -25.83
C ALA A 141 1.36 -9.36 -27.36
N THR A 142 0.34 -8.88 -28.06
CA THR A 142 0.40 -8.65 -29.50
C THR A 142 0.98 -7.26 -29.81
N PRO A 143 1.52 -7.02 -31.05
CA PRO A 143 1.98 -5.69 -31.45
C PRO A 143 0.89 -4.60 -31.29
N GLU A 144 -0.37 -4.94 -31.56
CA GLU A 144 -1.51 -4.02 -31.42
C GLU A 144 -1.75 -3.67 -29.95
N MET A 145 -1.58 -4.62 -29.02
CA MET A 145 -1.69 -4.35 -27.59
C MET A 145 -0.57 -3.42 -27.13
N ILE A 146 0.66 -3.64 -27.56
CA ILE A 146 1.79 -2.78 -27.21
C ILE A 146 1.53 -1.35 -27.70
N GLU A 147 1.06 -1.17 -28.96
CA GLU A 147 0.77 0.14 -29.53
C GLU A 147 -0.38 0.84 -28.80
N LYS A 148 -1.46 0.10 -28.46
CA LYS A 148 -2.63 0.61 -27.74
C LYS A 148 -2.24 1.27 -26.40
N TYR A 149 -1.28 0.70 -25.70
CA TYR A 149 -0.89 1.16 -24.36
C TYR A 149 0.18 2.26 -24.35
N LYS A 150 0.67 2.70 -25.49
CA LYS A 150 1.55 3.89 -25.57
C LYS A 150 0.80 5.15 -25.17
N ALA A 151 1.45 6.01 -24.38
CA ALA A 151 0.94 7.30 -23.96
C ALA A 151 2.08 8.26 -23.66
N ASP A 152 1.85 9.58 -23.77
CA ASP A 152 2.79 10.56 -23.25
C ASP A 152 2.76 10.52 -21.72
N VAL A 153 1.58 10.59 -21.13
CA VAL A 153 1.39 10.55 -19.67
C VAL A 153 0.29 9.57 -19.31
N SER A 154 0.50 8.75 -18.31
CA SER A 154 -0.53 7.82 -17.84
C SER A 154 -0.66 7.77 -16.30
N PHE A 155 -1.85 7.35 -15.86
CA PHE A 155 -2.11 6.96 -14.49
C PHE A 155 -2.93 5.66 -14.49
N VAL A 156 -2.47 4.66 -13.74
CA VAL A 156 -3.16 3.39 -13.55
C VAL A 156 -3.59 3.26 -12.09
N GLY A 157 -4.89 3.27 -11.84
CA GLY A 157 -5.43 3.12 -10.48
C GLY A 157 -6.82 3.71 -10.30
N THR A 158 -7.44 3.39 -9.17
CA THR A 158 -8.76 3.94 -8.80
C THR A 158 -8.65 5.40 -8.36
N LEU A 159 -9.68 6.19 -8.63
CA LEU A 159 -9.84 7.53 -8.05
C LEU A 159 -10.41 7.47 -6.62
N TYR A 160 -10.72 6.28 -6.10
CA TYR A 160 -11.37 6.05 -4.81
C TYR A 160 -12.76 6.70 -4.64
N GLU A 161 -13.35 7.17 -5.71
CA GLU A 161 -14.73 7.64 -5.75
C GLU A 161 -15.68 6.45 -5.92
N SER A 162 -16.08 5.85 -4.82
CA SER A 162 -16.98 4.69 -4.81
C SER A 162 -17.95 4.78 -3.63
N ALA A 163 -18.97 3.92 -3.62
CA ALA A 163 -19.91 3.79 -2.51
C ALA A 163 -19.19 3.42 -1.17
N ASN A 164 -18.01 2.81 -1.28
CA ASN A 164 -17.18 2.46 -0.11
C ASN A 164 -16.35 3.63 0.44
N ASN A 165 -16.44 4.83 -0.18
CA ASN A 165 -15.85 6.03 0.40
C ASN A 165 -16.76 6.54 1.51
N LEU A 166 -16.35 6.29 2.75
CA LEU A 166 -17.14 6.60 3.93
C LEU A 166 -17.55 8.08 4.01
N PHE A 167 -16.70 8.99 3.54
CA PHE A 167 -17.01 10.43 3.50
C PHE A 167 -18.25 10.76 2.66
N ASN A 168 -18.60 9.93 1.68
CA ASN A 168 -19.78 10.12 0.85
C ASN A 168 -21.09 9.76 1.58
N ARG A 169 -21.00 9.11 2.75
CA ARG A 169 -22.17 8.73 3.58
C ARG A 169 -22.67 9.88 4.47
N ILE A 170 -21.90 10.97 4.60
CA ILE A 170 -22.32 12.16 5.35
C ILE A 170 -23.66 12.66 4.80
N SER A 171 -24.63 12.82 5.70
CA SER A 171 -26.00 13.19 5.37
C SER A 171 -26.10 14.57 4.71
N PRO A 172 -27.11 14.85 3.88
CA PRO A 172 -27.34 16.17 3.31
C PRO A 172 -27.48 17.26 4.39
N GLU A 173 -28.15 16.96 5.48
CA GLU A 173 -28.39 17.84 6.62
C GLU A 173 -27.07 18.19 7.32
N ALA A 174 -26.21 17.21 7.53
CA ALA A 174 -24.89 17.42 8.13
C ALA A 174 -23.99 18.29 7.26
N LYS A 175 -24.12 18.24 5.93
CA LYS A 175 -23.35 19.08 5.00
C LYS A 175 -23.66 20.57 5.12
N GLU A 176 -24.77 20.95 5.71
CA GLU A 176 -25.11 22.34 6.00
C GLU A 176 -24.43 22.88 7.27
N ARG A 177 -23.94 22.01 8.15
CA ARG A 177 -23.25 22.39 9.40
C ARG A 177 -21.94 23.13 9.11
N ASP A 178 -21.62 24.10 9.97
CA ASP A 178 -20.38 24.89 9.84
C ASP A 178 -19.12 24.05 9.98
N THR A 179 -19.18 23.00 10.82
CA THR A 179 -18.09 22.03 10.97
C THR A 179 -17.76 21.33 9.66
N TYR A 180 -18.79 20.94 8.87
CA TYR A 180 -18.55 20.38 7.53
C TYR A 180 -17.89 21.37 6.58
N LYS A 181 -18.31 22.64 6.60
CA LYS A 181 -17.72 23.69 5.75
C LYS A 181 -16.25 23.94 6.10
N LYS A 182 -15.93 24.00 7.41
CA LYS A 182 -14.54 24.08 7.90
C LYS A 182 -13.73 22.85 7.48
N LEU A 183 -14.30 21.65 7.58
CA LEU A 183 -13.67 20.39 7.18
C LEU A 183 -13.35 20.37 5.67
N ILE A 184 -14.28 20.80 4.81
CA ILE A 184 -14.04 20.90 3.37
C ILE A 184 -12.94 21.93 3.04
N HIS A 185 -12.90 23.06 3.76
CA HIS A 185 -11.84 24.04 3.61
C HIS A 185 -10.46 23.44 3.95
N MET A 186 -10.34 22.79 5.09
CA MET A 186 -9.12 22.10 5.53
C MET A 186 -8.69 21.01 4.52
N ILE A 187 -9.62 20.21 4.00
CA ILE A 187 -9.33 19.20 2.96
C ILE A 187 -8.70 19.86 1.73
N ARG A 188 -9.24 21.01 1.31
CA ARG A 188 -8.71 21.76 0.16
C ARG A 188 -7.29 22.26 0.39
N GLU A 189 -6.97 22.71 1.59
CA GLU A 189 -5.62 23.16 1.97
C GLU A 189 -4.61 22.01 2.05
N LYS A 190 -5.06 20.82 2.42
CA LYS A 190 -4.21 19.62 2.53
C LYS A 190 -3.88 18.97 1.18
N ARG A 191 -4.59 19.30 0.11
CA ARG A 191 -4.31 18.75 -1.22
C ARG A 191 -2.90 19.15 -1.67
N PHE A 192 -2.13 18.17 -2.11
CA PHE A 192 -0.74 18.35 -2.55
C PHE A 192 0.21 18.97 -1.50
N ALA A 193 -0.20 19.01 -0.23
CA ALA A 193 0.68 19.32 0.87
C ALA A 193 1.27 18.01 1.44
N TYR A 194 2.59 17.88 1.45
CA TYR A 194 3.29 16.66 1.85
C TYR A 194 4.22 16.93 3.02
N GLY A 195 4.57 15.87 3.75
CA GLY A 195 5.49 15.92 4.89
C GLY A 195 4.87 15.41 6.17
N LYS A 196 5.67 15.45 7.23
CA LYS A 196 5.31 14.88 8.53
C LYS A 196 4.05 15.53 9.10
N ASP A 197 3.14 14.68 9.57
CA ASP A 197 1.91 15.06 10.30
C ASP A 197 0.93 15.99 9.54
N VAL A 198 1.12 16.19 8.22
CA VAL A 198 0.22 17.04 7.41
C VAL A 198 -1.23 16.55 7.50
N LEU A 199 -1.44 15.23 7.57
CA LEU A 199 -2.78 14.64 7.64
C LEU A 199 -3.52 15.05 8.92
N TYR A 200 -2.82 15.15 10.06
CA TYR A 200 -3.37 15.46 11.38
C TYR A 200 -3.44 16.95 11.69
N ARG A 201 -2.54 17.76 11.10
CA ARG A 201 -2.44 19.19 11.39
C ARG A 201 -3.75 19.91 11.09
N GLY A 202 -4.28 20.68 12.08
CA GLY A 202 -5.49 21.48 11.95
C GLY A 202 -6.80 20.67 11.99
N VAL A 203 -6.74 19.36 12.25
CA VAL A 203 -7.93 18.59 12.61
C VAL A 203 -8.28 18.93 14.06
N THR A 204 -9.53 19.28 14.34
CA THR A 204 -10.01 19.61 15.67
C THR A 204 -10.89 18.49 16.21
N ASP A 205 -11.04 18.43 17.56
CA ASP A 205 -11.92 17.46 18.20
C ASP A 205 -13.36 17.56 17.65
N GLU A 206 -13.86 18.79 17.40
CA GLU A 206 -15.17 19.01 16.77
C GLU A 206 -15.31 18.32 15.38
N MET A 207 -14.22 18.32 14.58
CA MET A 207 -14.21 17.64 13.28
C MET A 207 -14.16 16.13 13.42
N VAL A 208 -13.43 15.63 14.41
CA VAL A 208 -13.35 14.19 14.72
C VAL A 208 -14.71 13.67 15.18
N GLU A 209 -15.31 14.34 16.15
CA GLU A 209 -16.65 14.01 16.65
C GLU A 209 -17.70 14.04 15.53
N PHE A 210 -17.70 15.10 14.73
CA PHE A 210 -18.58 15.22 13.57
C PHE A 210 -18.47 14.04 12.60
N LEU A 211 -17.25 13.65 12.23
CA LEU A 211 -17.04 12.53 11.33
C LEU A 211 -17.40 11.19 11.98
N ALA A 212 -17.15 11.04 13.27
CA ALA A 212 -17.48 9.83 14.01
C ALA A 212 -19.01 9.63 14.16
N GLU A 213 -19.76 10.72 14.33
CA GLU A 213 -21.23 10.69 14.36
C GLU A 213 -21.84 10.34 13.00
N GLU A 214 -21.32 10.94 11.92
CA GLU A 214 -21.91 10.84 10.58
C GLU A 214 -21.50 9.58 9.81
N VAL A 215 -20.39 8.95 10.23
CA VAL A 215 -19.80 7.84 9.48
C VAL A 215 -19.51 6.67 10.39
N GLU A 216 -20.23 5.56 10.18
CA GLU A 216 -19.91 4.28 10.81
C GLU A 216 -18.55 3.79 10.31
N HIS A 217 -17.57 3.70 11.18
CA HIS A 217 -16.17 3.39 10.83
C HIS A 217 -15.60 2.13 11.51
N GLY A 218 -16.42 1.36 12.22
CA GLY A 218 -16.04 0.09 12.86
C GLY A 218 -15.02 0.22 14.00
N ALA A 219 -14.90 1.41 14.62
CA ALA A 219 -13.95 1.66 15.70
C ALA A 219 -14.13 0.77 16.92
N ASP A 220 -15.35 0.29 17.17
CA ASP A 220 -15.69 -0.52 18.35
C ASP A 220 -15.02 -1.90 18.38
N HIS A 221 -14.39 -2.30 17.27
CA HIS A 221 -13.71 -3.59 17.14
C HIS A 221 -12.20 -3.54 17.45
N TYR A 222 -11.62 -2.35 17.70
CA TYR A 222 -10.17 -2.17 17.89
C TYR A 222 -9.86 -1.72 19.32
N PHE A 223 -9.18 -2.56 20.06
CA PHE A 223 -9.02 -2.45 21.51
C PHE A 223 -8.33 -1.16 21.99
N PHE A 224 -7.39 -0.58 21.21
CA PHE A 224 -6.64 0.60 21.66
C PHE A 224 -6.36 1.66 20.59
N ALA A 225 -6.90 1.51 19.38
CA ALA A 225 -6.85 2.58 18.39
C ALA A 225 -7.70 3.77 18.86
N LYS A 226 -7.16 4.98 18.76
CA LYS A 226 -7.91 6.19 19.10
C LYS A 226 -8.92 6.50 17.98
N GLN A 227 -10.11 6.96 18.37
CA GLN A 227 -11.14 7.36 17.42
C GLN A 227 -10.63 8.40 16.41
N GLU A 228 -9.83 9.36 16.89
CA GLU A 228 -9.18 10.36 16.05
C GLU A 228 -8.35 9.71 14.93
N GLU A 229 -7.50 8.73 15.26
CA GLU A 229 -6.64 8.03 14.29
C GLU A 229 -7.47 7.29 13.26
N ILE A 230 -8.52 6.58 13.69
CA ILE A 230 -9.41 5.82 12.82
C ILE A 230 -10.12 6.74 11.84
N VAL A 231 -10.73 7.81 12.32
CA VAL A 231 -11.47 8.77 11.50
C VAL A 231 -10.53 9.47 10.50
N ILE A 232 -9.36 9.92 10.96
CA ILE A 232 -8.40 10.60 10.10
C ILE A 232 -7.87 9.66 9.01
N GLN A 233 -7.46 8.44 9.36
CA GLN A 233 -6.83 7.53 8.41
C GLN A 233 -7.84 6.82 7.49
N SER A 234 -9.04 6.47 7.97
CA SER A 234 -10.04 5.76 7.16
C SER A 234 -10.93 6.69 6.35
N VAL A 235 -11.28 7.87 6.89
CA VAL A 235 -12.26 8.77 6.26
C VAL A 235 -11.56 9.96 5.60
N LEU A 236 -10.82 10.75 6.37
CA LEU A 236 -10.21 11.99 5.90
C LEU A 236 -9.10 11.74 4.88
N ALA A 237 -8.19 10.80 5.14
CA ALA A 237 -7.11 10.44 4.23
C ALA A 237 -7.64 9.98 2.87
N ARG A 238 -8.70 9.18 2.86
CA ARG A 238 -9.35 8.72 1.62
C ARG A 238 -9.97 9.88 0.86
N LYS A 239 -10.66 10.81 1.56
CA LYS A 239 -11.27 11.98 0.90
C LYS A 239 -10.22 12.89 0.27
N ILE A 240 -9.12 13.17 0.97
CA ILE A 240 -8.01 13.97 0.40
C ILE A 240 -7.44 13.28 -0.83
N THR A 241 -7.20 11.96 -0.78
CA THR A 241 -6.71 11.18 -1.94
C THR A 241 -7.63 11.30 -3.15
N VAL A 242 -8.95 11.22 -2.95
CA VAL A 242 -9.95 11.41 -4.01
C VAL A 242 -9.81 12.77 -4.67
N GLU A 243 -9.75 13.83 -3.86
CA GLU A 243 -9.65 15.21 -4.35
C GLU A 243 -8.35 15.42 -5.14
N GLU A 244 -7.23 14.89 -4.65
CA GLU A 244 -5.93 14.98 -5.33
C GLU A 244 -5.92 14.25 -6.67
N ARG A 245 -6.38 13.00 -6.70
CA ARG A 245 -6.40 12.19 -7.93
C ARG A 245 -7.32 12.76 -8.98
N LYS A 246 -8.49 13.26 -8.59
CA LYS A 246 -9.40 13.96 -9.51
C LYS A 246 -8.78 15.23 -10.06
N MET A 247 -8.18 16.05 -9.19
CA MET A 247 -7.59 17.32 -9.60
C MET A 247 -6.39 17.10 -10.53
N MET A 248 -5.50 16.15 -10.17
CA MET A 248 -4.38 15.73 -11.02
C MET A 248 -4.88 15.27 -12.40
N ALA A 249 -5.84 14.33 -12.44
CA ALA A 249 -6.33 13.77 -13.70
C ALA A 249 -6.94 14.85 -14.62
N ARG A 250 -7.71 15.80 -14.06
CA ARG A 250 -8.34 16.89 -14.80
C ARG A 250 -7.30 17.87 -15.37
N ILE A 251 -6.28 18.20 -14.61
CA ILE A 251 -5.23 19.14 -15.07
C ILE A 251 -4.39 18.47 -16.13
N LEU A 252 -3.94 17.23 -15.91
CA LEU A 252 -3.13 16.52 -16.89
C LEU A 252 -3.89 16.28 -18.20
N ALA A 253 -5.19 15.96 -18.13
CA ALA A 253 -6.03 15.77 -19.31
C ALA A 253 -6.25 17.04 -20.14
N ARG A 254 -6.13 18.22 -19.53
CA ARG A 254 -6.26 19.52 -20.23
C ARG A 254 -4.95 19.99 -20.89
N GLU A 255 -3.82 19.58 -20.31
CA GLU A 255 -2.52 20.12 -20.72
C GLU A 255 -1.69 19.14 -21.55
N PHE A 256 -1.97 17.82 -21.46
CA PHE A 256 -1.15 16.77 -22.05
C PHE A 256 -2.00 15.66 -22.71
N ASP A 257 -1.38 14.84 -23.56
CA ASP A 257 -1.94 13.53 -23.98
C ASP A 257 -1.88 12.58 -22.78
N PHE A 258 -2.93 12.65 -21.96
CA PHE A 258 -3.05 11.90 -20.71
C PHE A 258 -4.07 10.79 -20.83
N LYS A 259 -3.65 9.54 -20.52
CA LYS A 259 -4.51 8.36 -20.45
C LYS A 259 -4.72 7.92 -19.01
N LEU A 260 -5.99 7.86 -18.58
CA LEU A 260 -6.40 7.36 -17.28
C LEU A 260 -6.92 5.92 -17.42
N TYR A 261 -6.30 4.98 -16.69
CA TYR A 261 -6.76 3.58 -16.62
C TYR A 261 -7.39 3.33 -15.26
N THR A 262 -8.74 3.35 -15.19
CA THR A 262 -9.47 3.26 -13.94
C THR A 262 -10.83 2.58 -14.07
N VAL A 263 -11.29 1.94 -12.98
CA VAL A 263 -12.69 1.49 -12.80
C VAL A 263 -13.61 2.63 -12.34
N SER A 264 -13.04 3.77 -11.93
CA SER A 264 -13.83 4.89 -11.39
C SER A 264 -14.63 5.56 -12.51
N ASN A 265 -15.85 5.96 -12.21
CA ASN A 265 -16.67 6.74 -13.13
C ASN A 265 -16.10 8.15 -13.31
N THR A 266 -15.93 8.59 -14.56
CA THR A 266 -15.41 9.89 -14.95
C THR A 266 -16.37 10.72 -15.80
N ASP A 267 -17.64 10.32 -15.92
CA ASP A 267 -18.64 10.98 -16.79
C ASP A 267 -18.83 12.47 -16.49
N LYS A 268 -18.57 12.87 -15.23
CA LYS A 268 -18.62 14.28 -14.80
C LYS A 268 -17.42 15.11 -15.26
N PHE A 269 -16.40 14.49 -15.86
CA PHE A 269 -15.14 15.11 -16.27
C PHE A 269 -14.84 14.76 -17.73
N PRO A 270 -15.56 15.37 -18.70
CA PRO A 270 -15.46 15.00 -20.12
C PRO A 270 -14.06 15.26 -20.72
N GLU A 271 -13.24 16.06 -20.06
CA GLU A 271 -11.85 16.28 -20.42
C GLU A 271 -10.96 15.04 -20.19
N ILE A 272 -11.37 14.09 -19.33
CA ILE A 272 -10.55 12.93 -18.96
C ILE A 272 -10.79 11.79 -19.96
N HIS A 273 -9.75 11.36 -20.65
CA HIS A 273 -9.77 10.13 -21.46
C HIS A 273 -9.60 8.93 -20.53
N ASN A 274 -10.73 8.33 -20.10
CA ASN A 274 -10.75 7.10 -19.32
C ASN A 274 -10.72 5.89 -20.26
N CYS A 275 -9.59 5.18 -20.24
CA CYS A 275 -9.37 3.97 -21.05
C CYS A 275 -9.97 2.70 -20.43
N GLY A 276 -10.68 2.81 -19.29
CA GLY A 276 -11.19 1.68 -18.53
C GLY A 276 -10.12 1.01 -17.65
N PRO A 277 -10.51 -0.05 -16.93
CA PRO A 277 -9.57 -0.82 -16.11
C PRO A 277 -8.58 -1.63 -16.94
N VAL A 278 -7.44 -1.94 -16.36
CA VAL A 278 -6.44 -2.86 -16.89
C VAL A 278 -6.17 -3.98 -15.89
N ASP A 279 -5.92 -5.17 -16.40
CA ASP A 279 -5.42 -6.29 -15.61
C ASP A 279 -4.01 -5.97 -15.09
N PHE A 280 -3.78 -6.15 -13.78
CA PHE A 280 -2.54 -5.74 -13.14
C PHE A 280 -1.34 -6.61 -13.50
N VAL A 281 -1.54 -7.85 -13.95
CA VAL A 281 -0.48 -8.78 -14.31
C VAL A 281 -0.16 -8.72 -15.81
N LYS A 282 -1.21 -8.65 -16.66
CA LYS A 282 -1.07 -8.78 -18.12
C LYS A 282 -1.02 -7.44 -18.86
N GLN A 283 -1.73 -6.43 -18.39
CA GLN A 283 -1.95 -5.18 -19.14
C GLN A 283 -1.26 -3.98 -18.52
N ALA A 284 -1.33 -3.83 -17.20
CA ALA A 284 -0.68 -2.69 -16.52
C ALA A 284 0.83 -2.62 -16.80
N PRO A 285 1.60 -3.74 -16.85
CA PRO A 285 3.01 -3.69 -17.24
C PRO A 285 3.24 -3.10 -18.62
N LEU A 286 2.33 -3.34 -19.58
CA LEU A 286 2.42 -2.76 -20.92
C LEU A 286 2.16 -1.25 -20.90
N VAL A 287 1.21 -0.79 -20.06
CA VAL A 287 0.97 0.65 -19.85
C VAL A 287 2.21 1.31 -19.23
N PHE A 288 2.79 0.69 -18.18
CA PHE A 288 3.95 1.26 -17.48
C PHE A 288 5.17 1.36 -18.38
N ASN A 289 5.41 0.36 -19.20
CA ASN A 289 6.51 0.34 -20.18
C ASN A 289 6.24 1.27 -21.38
N GLY A 290 4.99 1.31 -21.86
CA GLY A 290 4.61 2.07 -23.05
C GLY A 290 4.39 3.56 -22.81
N SER A 291 4.22 4.01 -21.57
CA SER A 291 4.04 5.42 -21.24
C SER A 291 5.37 6.13 -21.06
N LYS A 292 5.52 7.33 -21.64
CA LYS A 292 6.72 8.15 -21.43
C LYS A 292 6.84 8.57 -19.96
N ILE A 293 5.73 8.95 -19.32
CA ILE A 293 5.66 9.34 -17.91
C ILE A 293 4.51 8.61 -17.23
N ASN A 294 4.81 7.87 -16.18
CA ASN A 294 3.81 7.26 -15.31
C ASN A 294 3.63 8.12 -14.05
N ILE A 295 2.45 8.67 -13.86
CA ILE A 295 2.13 9.45 -12.67
C ILE A 295 1.65 8.50 -11.56
N TYR A 296 2.10 8.76 -10.33
CA TYR A 296 1.50 8.12 -9.17
C TYR A 296 1.20 9.14 -8.06
N VAL A 297 -0.04 9.08 -7.56
CA VAL A 297 -0.50 9.84 -6.39
C VAL A 297 -0.75 8.84 -5.27
N THR A 298 0.14 8.86 -4.28
CA THR A 298 0.09 7.94 -3.13
C THR A 298 -1.19 8.17 -2.32
N PRO A 299 -1.94 7.12 -2.00
CA PRO A 299 -3.06 7.24 -1.05
C PRO A 299 -2.59 7.80 0.29
N ARG A 300 -3.30 8.77 0.84
CA ARG A 300 -2.92 9.47 2.08
C ARG A 300 -2.89 8.58 3.32
N ALA A 301 -3.52 7.40 3.27
CA ALA A 301 -3.38 6.38 4.30
C ALA A 301 -1.95 5.81 4.39
N ILE A 302 -1.17 5.85 3.30
CA ILE A 302 0.28 5.59 3.30
C ILE A 302 0.95 6.92 3.67
N ARG A 303 1.49 7.02 4.88
CA ARG A 303 1.96 8.29 5.45
C ARG A 303 3.40 8.62 5.08
N SER A 304 4.25 7.62 4.95
CA SER A 304 5.66 7.80 4.60
C SER A 304 6.17 6.77 3.60
N GLY A 305 5.50 5.63 3.49
CA GLY A 305 5.98 4.41 2.84
C GLY A 305 6.18 4.51 1.33
N VAL A 306 6.93 3.54 0.79
CA VAL A 306 7.11 3.36 -0.66
C VAL A 306 5.96 2.50 -1.18
N PRO A 307 5.01 3.06 -1.97
CA PRO A 307 3.88 2.29 -2.48
C PRO A 307 4.32 1.20 -3.46
N LEU A 308 3.66 0.05 -3.44
CA LEU A 308 3.94 -1.05 -4.36
C LEU A 308 3.94 -0.61 -5.83
N ARG A 309 2.98 0.24 -6.22
CA ARG A 309 2.83 0.73 -7.60
C ARG A 309 4.07 1.45 -8.11
N VAL A 310 4.79 2.18 -7.27
CA VAL A 310 6.05 2.83 -7.64
C VAL A 310 7.08 1.78 -8.06
N LEU A 311 7.22 0.71 -7.26
CA LEU A 311 8.14 -0.39 -7.55
C LEU A 311 7.74 -1.17 -8.82
N GLU A 312 6.44 -1.37 -9.03
CA GLU A 312 5.93 -2.05 -10.24
C GLU A 312 6.18 -1.25 -11.52
N ILE A 313 5.96 0.07 -11.50
CA ILE A 313 6.30 0.95 -12.63
C ILE A 313 7.79 0.84 -12.94
N MET A 314 8.65 0.93 -11.92
CA MET A 314 10.10 0.82 -12.09
C MET A 314 10.51 -0.57 -12.57
N ALA A 315 9.90 -1.65 -12.06
CA ALA A 315 10.14 -3.03 -12.54
C ALA A 315 9.74 -3.24 -14.02
N CYS A 316 8.86 -2.39 -14.52
CA CYS A 316 8.46 -2.36 -15.94
C CYS A 316 9.30 -1.39 -16.80
N GLN A 317 10.45 -0.93 -16.32
CA GLN A 317 11.29 0.08 -16.97
C GLN A 317 10.58 1.41 -17.22
N GLY A 318 9.48 1.66 -16.49
CA GLY A 318 8.72 2.90 -16.61
C GLY A 318 9.37 4.04 -15.84
N PHE A 319 9.38 5.24 -16.44
CA PHE A 319 9.68 6.46 -15.70
C PHE A 319 8.50 6.78 -14.78
N VAL A 320 8.77 6.98 -13.48
CA VAL A 320 7.75 7.29 -12.48
C VAL A 320 7.92 8.69 -11.92
N LEU A 321 6.83 9.45 -11.93
CA LEU A 321 6.71 10.75 -11.27
C LEU A 321 5.70 10.63 -10.13
N VAL A 322 6.18 10.67 -8.89
CA VAL A 322 5.41 10.39 -7.68
C VAL A 322 5.42 11.56 -6.71
N ASN A 323 4.37 11.74 -5.92
CA ASN A 323 4.40 12.73 -4.84
C ASN A 323 5.47 12.37 -3.80
N TYR A 324 6.01 13.41 -3.17
CA TYR A 324 6.97 13.24 -2.08
C TYR A 324 6.45 12.33 -0.97
N GLN A 325 7.29 11.36 -0.58
CA GLN A 325 7.15 10.51 0.59
C GLN A 325 8.49 10.40 1.31
N GLU A 326 8.46 10.40 2.66
CA GLU A 326 9.68 10.38 3.47
C GLU A 326 10.54 9.14 3.19
N ASP A 327 9.92 7.96 3.07
CA ASP A 327 10.64 6.71 2.85
C ASP A 327 11.09 6.57 1.39
N ILE A 328 10.37 7.14 0.41
CA ILE A 328 10.86 7.24 -0.97
C ILE A 328 12.14 8.07 -1.01
N ALA A 329 12.14 9.25 -0.36
CA ALA A 329 13.30 10.14 -0.33
C ALA A 329 14.51 9.56 0.41
N LYS A 330 14.31 8.57 1.30
CA LYS A 330 15.40 7.86 1.98
C LYS A 330 15.95 6.71 1.15
N GLU A 331 15.10 6.04 0.41
CA GLU A 331 15.45 4.81 -0.32
C GLU A 331 15.87 5.06 -1.76
N PHE A 332 15.43 6.18 -2.37
CA PHE A 332 15.69 6.52 -3.77
C PHE A 332 16.25 7.93 -3.89
N GLU A 333 17.16 8.12 -4.86
CA GLU A 333 17.71 9.42 -5.19
C GLU A 333 16.81 10.13 -6.21
N ASP A 334 16.19 11.27 -5.80
CA ASP A 334 15.31 12.08 -6.64
C ASP A 334 16.08 12.64 -7.85
N GLY A 335 15.50 12.54 -9.03
CA GLY A 335 16.11 12.95 -10.30
C GLY A 335 17.14 11.96 -10.86
N LYS A 336 17.39 10.81 -10.20
CA LYS A 336 18.31 9.76 -10.69
C LYS A 336 17.68 8.38 -10.82
N GLU A 337 16.85 7.98 -9.88
CA GLU A 337 16.23 6.65 -9.84
C GLU A 337 14.71 6.73 -10.02
N LEU A 338 14.13 7.84 -9.65
CA LEU A 338 12.75 8.26 -9.87
C LEU A 338 12.66 9.78 -9.74
N VAL A 339 11.46 10.35 -9.96
CA VAL A 339 11.25 11.79 -9.76
C VAL A 339 10.09 12.02 -8.80
N MET A 340 10.31 12.89 -7.81
CA MET A 340 9.27 13.30 -6.86
C MET A 340 8.75 14.70 -7.18
N TYR A 341 7.49 14.98 -6.81
CA TYR A 341 6.90 16.31 -6.82
C TYR A 341 6.29 16.65 -5.46
N ARG A 342 6.21 17.94 -5.12
CA ARG A 342 5.72 18.44 -3.82
C ARG A 342 4.49 19.35 -3.94
N SER A 343 4.11 19.73 -5.16
CA SER A 343 2.90 20.50 -5.44
C SER A 343 2.32 20.10 -6.80
N LEU A 344 1.12 20.58 -7.09
CA LEU A 344 0.49 20.34 -8.38
C LEU A 344 1.17 21.12 -9.51
N GLU A 345 1.66 22.31 -9.21
CA GLU A 345 2.44 23.13 -10.11
C GLU A 345 3.74 22.43 -10.50
N GLU A 346 4.48 21.93 -9.49
CA GLU A 346 5.71 21.17 -9.72
C GLU A 346 5.46 19.89 -10.52
N LEU A 347 4.33 19.21 -10.29
CA LEU A 347 3.92 18.06 -11.10
C LEU A 347 3.82 18.42 -12.57
N THR A 348 3.06 19.47 -12.92
CA THR A 348 2.84 19.88 -14.30
C THR A 348 4.11 20.40 -14.97
N GLU A 349 4.95 21.14 -14.26
CA GLU A 349 6.26 21.60 -14.72
C GLU A 349 7.18 20.43 -15.04
N LYS A 350 7.26 19.44 -14.15
CA LYS A 350 8.08 18.22 -14.35
C LYS A 350 7.55 17.35 -15.50
N VAL A 351 6.23 17.23 -15.66
CA VAL A 351 5.66 16.53 -16.82
C VAL A 351 6.13 17.20 -18.12
N ARG A 352 6.00 18.53 -18.23
CA ARG A 352 6.42 19.28 -19.41
C ARG A 352 7.91 19.13 -19.66
N TYR A 353 8.73 19.27 -18.63
CA TYR A 353 10.18 19.12 -18.70
C TYR A 353 10.59 17.72 -19.22
N TYR A 354 10.10 16.66 -18.60
CA TYR A 354 10.52 15.31 -18.95
C TYR A 354 9.88 14.76 -20.24
N LEU A 355 8.83 15.39 -20.79
CA LEU A 355 8.38 15.11 -22.15
C LEU A 355 9.38 15.61 -23.22
N GLU A 356 10.08 16.70 -22.92
CA GLU A 356 11.09 17.30 -23.81
C GLU A 356 12.50 16.73 -23.61
N HIS A 357 12.80 16.12 -22.44
CA HIS A 357 14.13 15.61 -22.07
C HIS A 357 14.17 14.07 -22.05
N GLU A 358 14.06 13.49 -23.24
CA GLU A 358 13.92 12.02 -23.39
C GLU A 358 15.13 11.24 -22.87
N GLU A 359 16.35 11.66 -23.16
CA GLU A 359 17.57 10.95 -22.76
C GLU A 359 17.69 10.89 -21.23
N GLU A 360 17.43 12.02 -20.54
CA GLU A 360 17.44 12.10 -19.08
C GLU A 360 16.35 11.21 -18.48
N ARG A 361 15.12 11.30 -19.02
CA ARG A 361 13.98 10.49 -18.58
C ARG A 361 14.28 8.98 -18.69
N GLN A 362 14.86 8.55 -19.81
CA GLN A 362 15.23 7.15 -20.02
C GLN A 362 16.38 6.70 -19.10
N ALA A 363 17.35 7.58 -18.83
CA ALA A 363 18.44 7.30 -17.90
C ALA A 363 17.91 7.07 -16.47
N ILE A 364 16.99 7.92 -16.00
CA ILE A 364 16.32 7.80 -14.70
C ILE A 364 15.53 6.50 -14.63
N ALA A 365 14.70 6.21 -15.64
CA ALA A 365 13.90 4.98 -15.68
C ALA A 365 14.78 3.73 -15.62
N ARG A 366 15.92 3.71 -16.34
CA ARG A 366 16.87 2.62 -16.33
C ARG A 366 17.53 2.44 -14.96
N ALA A 367 18.00 3.51 -14.34
CA ALA A 367 18.63 3.45 -13.01
C ALA A 367 17.63 2.94 -11.95
N GLY A 368 16.38 3.42 -11.98
CA GLY A 368 15.31 2.93 -11.13
C GLY A 368 15.01 1.44 -11.32
N TYR A 369 14.91 1.00 -12.56
CA TYR A 369 14.73 -0.43 -12.91
C TYR A 369 15.85 -1.30 -12.35
N GLU A 370 17.12 -0.96 -12.61
CA GLU A 370 18.28 -1.68 -12.12
C GLU A 370 18.28 -1.82 -10.60
N LYS A 371 17.95 -0.75 -9.89
CA LYS A 371 17.83 -0.77 -8.43
C LYS A 371 16.72 -1.69 -7.94
N VAL A 372 15.53 -1.61 -8.55
CA VAL A 372 14.40 -2.46 -8.17
C VAL A 372 14.73 -3.93 -8.41
N LEU A 373 15.33 -4.29 -9.53
CA LEU A 373 15.74 -5.66 -9.82
C LEU A 373 16.76 -6.20 -8.80
N ARG A 374 17.67 -5.36 -8.33
CA ARG A 374 18.73 -5.75 -7.38
C ARG A 374 18.19 -5.86 -5.94
N GLU A 375 17.38 -4.89 -5.48
CA GLU A 375 17.10 -4.69 -4.05
C GLU A 375 15.63 -4.88 -3.65
N TYR A 376 14.69 -4.74 -4.60
CA TYR A 376 13.25 -4.73 -4.34
C TYR A 376 12.50 -5.89 -4.98
N ASN A 377 13.22 -7.00 -5.30
CA ASN A 377 12.58 -8.23 -5.73
C ASN A 377 12.18 -9.12 -4.53
N TYR A 378 11.25 -10.03 -4.73
CA TYR A 378 10.71 -10.88 -3.67
C TYR A 378 11.80 -11.72 -2.99
N ALA A 379 12.76 -12.28 -3.73
CA ALA A 379 13.83 -13.10 -3.14
C ALA A 379 14.70 -12.29 -2.18
N ALA A 380 15.06 -11.06 -2.56
CA ALA A 380 15.88 -10.17 -1.73
C ALA A 380 15.12 -9.77 -0.43
N LYS A 381 13.83 -9.47 -0.52
CA LYS A 381 13.03 -9.07 0.65
C LYS A 381 12.70 -10.26 1.56
N LEU A 382 12.30 -11.41 1.01
CA LEU A 382 11.99 -12.60 1.81
C LEU A 382 13.23 -13.14 2.54
N ARG A 383 14.43 -13.11 1.93
CA ARG A 383 15.66 -13.42 2.66
C ARG A 383 15.82 -12.51 3.88
N LYS A 384 15.66 -11.20 3.73
CA LYS A 384 15.74 -10.26 4.85
C LYS A 384 14.70 -10.53 5.95
N ILE A 385 13.49 -10.96 5.59
CA ILE A 385 12.44 -11.31 6.55
C ILE A 385 12.83 -12.53 7.40
N PHE A 386 13.36 -13.59 6.78
CA PHE A 386 13.63 -14.85 7.46
C PHE A 386 15.04 -14.98 8.02
N GLU A 387 16.02 -14.20 7.57
CA GLU A 387 17.40 -14.18 8.09
C GLU A 387 17.57 -13.31 9.35
N GLN A 388 16.57 -12.53 9.71
CA GLN A 388 16.63 -11.70 10.90
C GLN A 388 16.68 -12.57 12.16
N LYS A 389 17.84 -12.56 12.84
CA LYS A 389 17.98 -13.19 14.16
C LYS A 389 16.98 -12.57 15.14
N PRO A 390 16.37 -13.33 16.04
CA PRO A 390 15.55 -12.76 17.10
C PRO A 390 16.36 -11.68 17.81
N SER A 391 15.85 -10.46 17.85
CA SER A 391 16.41 -9.41 18.72
C SER A 391 16.41 -9.97 20.16
N GLY A 392 17.55 -9.93 20.84
CA GLY A 392 17.96 -10.67 22.02
C GLY A 392 17.09 -10.66 23.29
N VAL A 393 15.77 -10.52 23.18
CA VAL A 393 14.82 -10.58 24.31
C VAL A 393 14.47 -12.03 24.72
N ILE A 394 14.59 -13.00 23.80
CA ILE A 394 14.23 -14.41 24.11
C ILE A 394 15.36 -15.18 24.81
N GLN A 395 16.61 -14.70 24.76
CA GLN A 395 17.74 -15.41 25.38
C GLN A 395 17.77 -15.32 26.91
N ASN A 396 17.07 -14.33 27.51
CA ASN A 396 17.04 -14.13 28.97
C ASN A 396 15.89 -14.81 29.71
N MET A 397 14.93 -15.43 29.01
CA MET A 397 13.83 -16.14 29.69
C MET A 397 14.08 -17.63 29.96
N LYS A 398 15.14 -18.23 29.41
CA LYS A 398 15.51 -19.64 29.74
C LYS A 398 16.27 -19.80 31.06
N ASN A 399 16.64 -18.70 31.73
CA ASN A 399 17.36 -18.72 32.98
C ASN A 399 16.56 -18.26 34.22
N ILE A 400 15.21 -18.21 34.11
CA ILE A 400 14.32 -17.79 35.21
C ILE A 400 13.23 -18.85 35.49
N PHE A 401 13.53 -20.13 35.27
CA PHE A 401 12.76 -21.23 35.82
C PHE A 401 13.68 -22.37 36.21
#